data_08fd9b60e45fc20b36ed1e505fea21e7
#
_entry.id   08fd9b60e45fc20b36ed1e505fea21e7
#
_cell.length_a   1.000
_cell.length_b   1.000
_cell.length_c   1.000
_cell.angle_alpha   90.00
_cell.angle_beta   90.00
_cell.angle_gamma   90.00
#
_symmetry.space_group_name_H-M   'P 1'
#
loop_
_entity.id
_entity.type
_entity.pdbx_description
1 polymer ?
#
loop_
_entity_poly.entity_id
_entity_poly.type
_entity_poly.pdbx_seq_one_letter_code
_entity_poly.pdbx_strand_id
1 'polypeptide(L)'
;MALDGKTALITGSSRGIGRGIALALADSGVKVAVHYFQNEGAAKETLEQIRKRGSDGFVVQADVMHPNQITDMFQKVKAQFGQLDIFVSNARPEASTFFQPPLDITLEQWNTAFDSQAKAFLVGVREALSLMREDGRIFAITYAEGSRTGGHQPWVGMGSAKAALESLVRYFAVAVAKRGITVNAISPGWTEDSVLNTLPEEAQQLIRNWHNRGWTPMGRLGTPADIGDVVVLLCSEKARWITGQVIYADGGASLMNPEVPPEIQIG
;
A
#
# COMPACT_ATOMS: atom_id res chain seq x y z
N MET A 1 1.73 -17.72 14.45
CA MET A 1 2.81 -16.70 14.29
C MET A 1 2.53 -15.60 15.30
N ALA A 2 3.52 -15.14 16.02
CA ALA A 2 3.27 -14.26 17.15
C ALA A 2 3.12 -12.78 16.74
N LEU A 3 2.09 -12.45 15.96
CA LEU A 3 1.65 -11.06 15.79
C LEU A 3 0.50 -10.71 16.74
N ASP A 4 0.07 -11.68 17.55
CA ASP A 4 -1.01 -11.51 18.52
C ASP A 4 -0.73 -10.35 19.48
N GLY A 5 -1.71 -9.49 19.66
CA GLY A 5 -1.60 -8.29 20.50
C GLY A 5 -0.80 -7.12 19.90
N LYS A 6 -0.18 -7.27 18.72
CA LYS A 6 0.44 -6.18 17.98
C LYS A 6 -0.61 -5.17 17.49
N THR A 7 -0.16 -3.96 17.17
CA THR A 7 -1.02 -2.87 16.70
C THR A 7 -0.56 -2.37 15.34
N ALA A 8 -1.52 -2.07 14.45
CA ALA A 8 -1.25 -1.58 13.11
C ALA A 8 -2.07 -0.34 12.78
N LEU A 9 -1.49 0.58 12.01
CA LEU A 9 -2.18 1.64 11.29
C LEU A 9 -1.97 1.42 9.79
N ILE A 10 -3.07 1.32 9.04
CA ILE A 10 -3.02 1.21 7.59
C ILE A 10 -3.78 2.38 6.97
N THR A 11 -3.10 3.26 6.24
CA THR A 11 -3.78 4.36 5.57
C THR A 11 -4.57 3.86 4.35
N GLY A 12 -5.80 4.37 4.17
CA GLY A 12 -6.68 3.95 3.08
C GLY A 12 -7.18 2.51 3.21
N SER A 13 -7.42 2.03 4.44
CA SER A 13 -7.84 0.64 4.70
C SER A 13 -9.35 0.40 4.71
N SER A 14 -10.14 1.39 4.28
CA SER A 14 -11.59 1.22 4.14
C SER A 14 -12.01 0.33 2.96
N ARG A 15 -11.14 0.10 1.98
CA ARG A 15 -11.40 -0.71 0.77
C ARG A 15 -10.10 -1.19 0.11
N GLY A 16 -10.23 -2.04 -0.93
CA GLY A 16 -9.13 -2.45 -1.81
C GLY A 16 -7.97 -3.10 -1.07
N ILE A 17 -6.76 -2.83 -1.53
CA ILE A 17 -5.51 -3.38 -0.97
C ILE A 17 -5.38 -3.08 0.53
N GLY A 18 -5.69 -1.85 0.95
CA GLY A 18 -5.62 -1.47 2.36
C GLY A 18 -6.56 -2.29 3.25
N ARG A 19 -7.78 -2.60 2.79
CA ARG A 19 -8.71 -3.51 3.48
C ARG A 19 -8.14 -4.93 3.53
N GLY A 20 -7.60 -5.43 2.41
CA GLY A 20 -6.98 -6.77 2.37
C GLY A 20 -5.85 -6.91 3.38
N ILE A 21 -4.97 -5.92 3.46
CA ILE A 21 -3.89 -5.86 4.46
C ILE A 21 -4.46 -5.86 5.89
N ALA A 22 -5.48 -5.03 6.15
CA ALA A 22 -6.11 -4.92 7.46
C ALA A 22 -6.71 -6.25 7.92
N LEU A 23 -7.36 -6.98 7.01
CA LEU A 23 -7.98 -8.27 7.30
C LEU A 23 -6.95 -9.38 7.51
N ALA A 24 -5.90 -9.44 6.71
CA ALA A 24 -4.82 -10.42 6.85
C ALA A 24 -4.05 -10.23 8.17
N LEU A 25 -3.79 -8.98 8.58
CA LEU A 25 -3.21 -8.69 9.88
C LEU A 25 -4.15 -9.05 11.03
N ALA A 26 -5.45 -8.81 10.89
CA ALA A 26 -6.46 -9.20 11.87
C ALA A 26 -6.53 -10.73 12.06
N ASP A 27 -6.44 -11.52 10.97
CA ASP A 27 -6.36 -12.99 11.03
C ASP A 27 -5.12 -13.48 11.80
N SER A 28 -4.11 -12.62 11.95
CA SER A 28 -2.89 -12.87 12.73
C SER A 28 -2.94 -12.30 14.15
N GLY A 29 -4.10 -11.81 14.63
CA GLY A 29 -4.32 -11.27 15.96
C GLY A 29 -3.90 -9.79 16.15
N VAL A 30 -3.60 -9.07 15.07
CA VAL A 30 -3.19 -7.65 15.12
C VAL A 30 -4.40 -6.76 15.30
N LYS A 31 -4.38 -5.83 16.25
CA LYS A 31 -5.37 -4.75 16.38
C LYS A 31 -5.12 -3.67 15.33
N VAL A 32 -6.17 -3.23 14.64
CA VAL A 32 -6.02 -2.36 13.46
C VAL A 32 -6.73 -1.03 13.62
N ALA A 33 -6.00 0.08 13.44
CA ALA A 33 -6.58 1.38 13.18
C ALA A 33 -6.93 1.48 11.67
N VAL A 34 -8.22 1.46 11.36
CA VAL A 34 -8.76 1.52 10.00
C VAL A 34 -8.90 2.97 9.58
N HIS A 35 -8.04 3.43 8.68
CA HIS A 35 -8.06 4.81 8.22
C HIS A 35 -8.94 4.98 6.97
N TYR A 36 -9.69 6.09 6.96
CA TYR A 36 -10.47 6.56 5.82
C TYR A 36 -10.33 8.08 5.64
N PHE A 37 -10.65 8.57 4.43
CA PHE A 37 -10.76 10.00 4.16
C PHE A 37 -12.23 10.46 4.19
N GLN A 38 -13.09 9.92 3.31
CA GLN A 38 -14.48 10.37 3.14
C GLN A 38 -15.52 9.30 3.48
N ASN A 39 -15.23 8.03 3.24
CA ASN A 39 -16.20 6.95 3.39
C ASN A 39 -16.08 6.24 4.74
N GLU A 40 -16.70 6.82 5.77
CA GLU A 40 -16.77 6.24 7.11
C GLU A 40 -17.51 4.89 7.13
N GLY A 41 -18.58 4.76 6.32
CA GLY A 41 -19.35 3.52 6.26
C GLY A 41 -18.49 2.34 5.82
N ALA A 42 -17.69 2.50 4.77
CA ALA A 42 -16.76 1.47 4.31
C ALA A 42 -15.65 1.15 5.33
N ALA A 43 -15.22 2.13 6.12
CA ALA A 43 -14.25 1.91 7.20
C ALA A 43 -14.89 1.11 8.35
N LYS A 44 -16.11 1.43 8.74
CA LYS A 44 -16.87 0.67 9.75
C LYS A 44 -17.13 -0.76 9.31
N GLU A 45 -17.49 -0.97 8.04
CA GLU A 45 -17.62 -2.31 7.46
C GLU A 45 -16.31 -3.12 7.56
N THR A 46 -15.17 -2.49 7.25
CA THR A 46 -13.86 -3.13 7.41
C THR A 46 -13.60 -3.49 8.88
N LEU A 47 -13.90 -2.60 9.82
CA LEU A 47 -13.75 -2.86 11.25
C LEU A 47 -14.64 -4.01 11.73
N GLU A 48 -15.88 -4.10 11.25
CA GLU A 48 -16.76 -5.23 11.55
C GLU A 48 -16.19 -6.56 11.03
N GLN A 49 -15.61 -6.56 9.84
CA GLN A 49 -14.93 -7.74 9.30
C GLN A 49 -13.72 -8.14 10.12
N ILE A 50 -12.94 -7.18 10.65
CA ILE A 50 -11.84 -7.41 11.59
C ILE A 50 -12.35 -8.08 12.86
N ARG A 51 -13.45 -7.57 13.43
CA ARG A 51 -14.06 -8.13 14.65
C ARG A 51 -14.58 -9.55 14.45
N LYS A 52 -15.17 -9.85 13.30
CA LYS A 52 -15.60 -11.21 12.93
C LYS A 52 -14.43 -12.19 12.82
N ARG A 53 -13.20 -11.73 12.66
CA ARG A 53 -11.97 -12.53 12.66
C ARG A 53 -11.31 -12.67 14.03
N GLY A 54 -11.98 -12.18 15.08
CA GLY A 54 -11.49 -12.30 16.46
C GLY A 54 -10.47 -11.26 16.88
N SER A 55 -10.19 -10.27 16.04
CA SER A 55 -9.39 -9.09 16.39
C SER A 55 -10.27 -7.88 16.71
N ASP A 56 -9.67 -6.73 16.97
CA ASP A 56 -10.39 -5.47 17.23
C ASP A 56 -9.61 -4.29 16.66
N GLY A 57 -10.16 -3.10 16.84
CA GLY A 57 -9.57 -1.85 16.39
C GLY A 57 -10.55 -0.69 16.47
N PHE A 58 -10.23 0.35 15.72
CA PHE A 58 -11.10 1.53 15.62
C PHE A 58 -10.96 2.17 14.23
N VAL A 59 -11.89 3.04 13.88
CA VAL A 59 -11.82 3.83 12.65
C VAL A 59 -11.20 5.20 12.93
N VAL A 60 -10.40 5.71 12.01
CA VAL A 60 -9.77 7.02 12.13
C VAL A 60 -9.82 7.77 10.80
N GLN A 61 -10.25 9.02 10.84
CA GLN A 61 -10.34 9.91 9.68
C GLN A 61 -9.13 10.82 9.59
N ALA A 62 -8.56 10.95 8.39
CA ALA A 62 -7.60 11.99 8.04
C ALA A 62 -7.55 12.18 6.51
N ASP A 63 -7.13 13.37 6.06
CA ASP A 63 -6.63 13.58 4.72
C ASP A 63 -5.09 13.51 4.75
N VAL A 64 -4.52 12.51 4.10
CA VAL A 64 -3.07 12.29 4.10
C VAL A 64 -2.28 13.36 3.32
N MET A 65 -2.94 14.21 2.55
CA MET A 65 -2.30 15.36 1.91
C MET A 65 -1.95 16.49 2.90
N HIS A 66 -2.57 16.48 4.08
CA HIS A 66 -2.40 17.49 5.11
C HIS A 66 -1.57 16.99 6.30
N PRO A 67 -0.32 17.42 6.48
CA PRO A 67 0.57 16.97 7.55
C PRO A 67 -0.05 17.03 8.95
N ASN A 68 -0.80 18.11 9.25
CA ASN A 68 -1.45 18.25 10.55
C ASN A 68 -2.50 17.15 10.81
N GLN A 69 -3.27 16.77 9.78
CA GLN A 69 -4.25 15.69 9.93
C GLN A 69 -3.56 14.33 10.09
N ILE A 70 -2.38 14.12 9.45
CA ILE A 70 -1.57 12.92 9.71
C ILE A 70 -1.14 12.91 11.19
N THR A 71 -0.59 14.00 11.71
CA THR A 71 -0.20 14.08 13.13
C THR A 71 -1.38 13.81 14.05
N ASP A 72 -2.54 14.42 13.82
CA ASP A 72 -3.76 14.18 14.61
C ASP A 72 -4.22 12.72 14.55
N MET A 73 -4.12 12.08 13.39
CA MET A 73 -4.40 10.64 13.22
C MET A 73 -3.49 9.80 14.12
N PHE A 74 -2.18 10.05 14.13
CA PHE A 74 -1.24 9.32 14.97
C PHE A 74 -1.44 9.60 16.47
N GLN A 75 -1.86 10.80 16.86
CA GLN A 75 -2.25 11.07 18.24
C GLN A 75 -3.46 10.26 18.68
N LYS A 76 -4.47 10.07 17.81
CA LYS A 76 -5.59 9.18 18.08
C LYS A 76 -5.15 7.73 18.21
N VAL A 77 -4.22 7.27 17.36
CA VAL A 77 -3.61 5.93 17.46
C VAL A 77 -2.91 5.77 18.82
N LYS A 78 -2.13 6.78 19.25
CA LYS A 78 -1.48 6.79 20.55
C LYS A 78 -2.47 6.68 21.71
N ALA A 79 -3.56 7.46 21.64
CA ALA A 79 -4.58 7.45 22.68
C ALA A 79 -5.31 6.11 22.81
N GLN A 80 -5.52 5.39 21.70
CA GLN A 80 -6.25 4.11 21.66
C GLN A 80 -5.35 2.89 21.89
N PHE A 81 -4.15 2.88 21.35
CA PHE A 81 -3.26 1.72 21.38
C PHE A 81 -2.05 1.90 22.33
N GLY A 82 -1.69 3.15 22.66
CA GLY A 82 -0.49 3.46 23.45
C GLY A 82 0.83 3.34 22.69
N GLN A 83 0.92 2.41 21.75
CA GLN A 83 2.09 2.14 20.89
C GLN A 83 1.64 1.74 19.49
N LEU A 84 2.59 1.68 18.56
CA LEU A 84 2.38 1.20 17.21
C LEU A 84 3.50 0.22 16.84
N ASP A 85 3.15 -0.95 16.31
CA ASP A 85 4.11 -1.97 15.86
C ASP A 85 4.25 -1.98 14.33
N ILE A 86 3.15 -1.72 13.61
CA ILE A 86 3.09 -1.84 12.15
C ILE A 86 2.46 -0.57 11.57
N PHE A 87 3.16 0.06 10.62
CA PHE A 87 2.63 1.18 9.83
C PHE A 87 2.64 0.83 8.34
N VAL A 88 1.49 0.99 7.67
CA VAL A 88 1.36 0.79 6.22
C VAL A 88 0.85 2.07 5.57
N SER A 89 1.71 2.69 4.76
CA SER A 89 1.33 3.83 3.91
C SER A 89 0.77 3.30 2.59
N ASN A 90 -0.57 3.29 2.48
CA ASN A 90 -1.27 2.75 1.32
C ASN A 90 -2.24 3.77 0.69
N ALA A 91 -2.74 4.75 1.44
CA ALA A 91 -3.69 5.74 0.91
C ALA A 91 -3.18 6.40 -0.37
N ARG A 92 -4.08 6.61 -1.32
CA ARG A 92 -3.84 7.37 -2.56
C ARG A 92 -5.04 8.26 -2.87
N PRO A 93 -4.85 9.34 -3.62
CA PRO A 93 -5.95 10.15 -4.12
C PRO A 93 -6.73 9.40 -5.20
N GLU A 94 -7.87 9.94 -5.59
CA GLU A 94 -8.63 9.39 -6.71
C GLU A 94 -7.87 9.61 -8.03
N ALA A 95 -8.02 8.66 -8.99
CA ALA A 95 -7.27 8.69 -10.24
C ALA A 95 -7.52 9.99 -11.05
N SER A 96 -8.76 10.48 -11.04
CA SER A 96 -9.14 11.73 -11.71
C SER A 96 -8.32 12.96 -11.29
N THR A 97 -7.71 12.94 -10.12
CA THR A 97 -6.95 14.08 -9.60
C THR A 97 -5.50 14.16 -10.09
N PHE A 98 -4.96 13.10 -10.69
CA PHE A 98 -3.57 13.04 -11.14
C PHE A 98 -3.36 12.33 -12.48
N PHE A 99 -4.43 11.76 -13.07
CA PHE A 99 -4.35 10.96 -14.29
C PHE A 99 -4.27 11.87 -15.50
N GLN A 100 -3.05 12.25 -15.92
CA GLN A 100 -2.77 13.11 -17.06
C GLN A 100 -1.47 12.72 -17.74
N PRO A 101 -1.37 12.85 -19.09
CA PRO A 101 -0.12 12.70 -19.82
C PRO A 101 0.95 13.71 -19.37
N PRO A 102 2.24 13.41 -19.58
CA PRO A 102 3.33 14.27 -19.13
C PRO A 102 3.30 15.71 -19.62
N LEU A 103 2.75 15.94 -20.81
CA LEU A 103 2.67 17.30 -21.40
C LEU A 103 1.49 18.12 -20.87
N ASP A 104 0.50 17.47 -20.26
CA ASP A 104 -0.76 18.09 -19.84
C ASP A 104 -0.94 18.14 -18.31
N ILE A 105 -0.03 17.52 -17.55
CA ILE A 105 -0.13 17.50 -16.08
C ILE A 105 0.07 18.90 -15.52
N THR A 106 -0.89 19.36 -14.72
CA THR A 106 -0.78 20.64 -14.02
C THR A 106 0.08 20.51 -12.76
N LEU A 107 0.61 21.65 -12.27
CA LEU A 107 1.34 21.67 -11.00
C LEU A 107 0.46 21.26 -9.80
N GLU A 108 -0.84 21.53 -9.84
CA GLU A 108 -1.77 21.10 -8.82
C GLU A 108 -1.89 19.56 -8.77
N GLN A 109 -2.07 18.93 -9.92
CA GLN A 109 -2.12 17.47 -10.04
C GLN A 109 -0.79 16.82 -9.64
N TRP A 110 0.33 17.43 -10.04
CA TRP A 110 1.67 17.01 -9.61
C TRP A 110 1.80 17.08 -8.09
N ASN A 111 1.46 18.22 -7.47
CA ASN A 111 1.52 18.39 -6.03
C ASN A 111 0.60 17.40 -5.31
N THR A 112 -0.62 17.16 -5.81
CA THR A 112 -1.54 16.15 -5.27
C THR A 112 -0.90 14.77 -5.22
N ALA A 113 -0.20 14.36 -6.28
CA ALA A 113 0.50 13.07 -6.31
C ALA A 113 1.63 13.03 -5.28
N PHE A 114 2.50 14.05 -5.24
CA PHE A 114 3.62 14.08 -4.31
C PHE A 114 3.19 14.24 -2.85
N ASP A 115 2.22 15.08 -2.59
CA ASP A 115 1.71 15.34 -1.25
C ASP A 115 1.05 14.11 -0.64
N SER A 116 0.27 13.39 -1.43
CA SER A 116 -0.41 12.18 -0.98
C SER A 116 0.49 10.95 -0.88
N GLN A 117 1.65 10.92 -1.53
CA GLN A 117 2.55 9.78 -1.55
C GLN A 117 3.86 10.06 -0.81
N ALA A 118 4.81 10.76 -1.43
CA ALA A 118 6.14 10.94 -0.86
C ALA A 118 6.10 11.79 0.43
N LYS A 119 5.38 12.91 0.43
CA LYS A 119 5.25 13.76 1.62
C LYS A 119 4.44 13.06 2.74
N ALA A 120 3.32 12.42 2.40
CA ALA A 120 2.53 11.67 3.37
C ALA A 120 3.33 10.53 4.00
N PHE A 121 4.14 9.80 3.21
CA PHE A 121 5.02 8.77 3.73
C PHE A 121 6.10 9.34 4.66
N LEU A 122 6.77 10.42 4.25
CA LEU A 122 7.77 11.10 5.08
C LEU A 122 7.22 11.49 6.45
N VAL A 123 6.05 12.15 6.48
CA VAL A 123 5.40 12.58 7.72
C VAL A 123 4.92 11.36 8.51
N GLY A 124 4.23 10.43 7.85
CA GLY A 124 3.69 9.22 8.48
C GLY A 124 4.77 8.36 9.16
N VAL A 125 5.94 8.18 8.51
CA VAL A 125 7.05 7.45 9.12
C VAL A 125 7.58 8.17 10.36
N ARG A 126 7.75 9.48 10.32
CA ARG A 126 8.22 10.26 11.47
C ARG A 126 7.26 10.14 12.67
N GLU A 127 5.96 10.23 12.42
CA GLU A 127 4.94 10.05 13.46
C GLU A 127 4.93 8.61 13.97
N ALA A 128 4.98 7.61 13.07
CA ALA A 128 5.03 6.20 13.45
C ALA A 128 6.23 5.89 14.36
N LEU A 129 7.42 6.40 14.01
CA LEU A 129 8.65 6.19 14.78
C LEU A 129 8.59 6.75 16.20
N SER A 130 7.76 7.78 16.45
CA SER A 130 7.51 8.32 17.79
C SER A 130 6.69 7.37 18.67
N LEU A 131 5.91 6.47 18.08
CA LEU A 131 5.06 5.48 18.75
C LEU A 131 5.63 4.06 18.71
N MET A 132 6.57 3.80 17.81
CA MET A 132 7.23 2.51 17.69
C MET A 132 8.34 2.36 18.72
N ARG A 133 8.40 1.19 19.34
CA ARG A 133 9.54 0.73 20.11
C ARG A 133 10.59 0.10 19.18
N GLU A 134 11.27 -0.94 19.63
CA GLU A 134 12.13 -1.78 18.80
C GLU A 134 11.29 -2.76 17.95
N ASP A 135 11.90 -3.30 16.90
CA ASP A 135 11.32 -4.33 16.02
C ASP A 135 10.00 -3.93 15.31
N GLY A 136 9.81 -2.64 15.04
CA GLY A 136 8.68 -2.14 14.25
C GLY A 136 8.75 -2.55 12.77
N ARG A 137 7.62 -2.50 12.09
CA ARG A 137 7.49 -2.80 10.65
C ARG A 137 6.82 -1.64 9.91
N ILE A 138 7.49 -1.10 8.92
CA ILE A 138 6.97 0.00 8.10
C ILE A 138 6.91 -0.43 6.65
N PHE A 139 5.76 -0.24 6.04
CA PHE A 139 5.54 -0.56 4.63
C PHE A 139 5.01 0.64 3.86
N ALA A 140 5.46 0.76 2.62
CA ALA A 140 4.85 1.62 1.63
C ALA A 140 4.25 0.75 0.51
N ILE A 141 3.01 1.00 0.11
CA ILE A 141 2.47 0.41 -1.09
C ILE A 141 2.89 1.29 -2.26
N THR A 142 3.75 0.75 -3.11
CA THR A 142 4.20 1.42 -4.33
C THR A 142 3.37 0.98 -5.53
N TYR A 143 3.92 0.99 -6.72
CA TYR A 143 3.16 0.69 -7.93
C TYR A 143 3.94 -0.18 -8.90
N ALA A 144 3.20 -0.89 -9.77
CA ALA A 144 3.76 -1.78 -10.77
C ALA A 144 4.77 -1.08 -11.70
N GLU A 145 5.69 -1.85 -12.23
CA GLU A 145 6.88 -1.40 -12.97
C GLU A 145 6.57 -0.51 -14.18
N GLY A 146 5.49 -0.80 -14.91
CA GLY A 146 5.08 -0.02 -16.07
C GLY A 146 4.85 1.48 -15.83
N SER A 147 4.49 1.85 -14.61
CA SER A 147 4.37 3.26 -14.21
C SER A 147 5.71 3.93 -13.94
N ARG A 148 6.73 3.15 -13.60
CA ARG A 148 8.10 3.66 -13.36
C ARG A 148 8.92 3.71 -14.64
N THR A 149 8.64 2.85 -15.60
CA THR A 149 9.32 2.79 -16.89
C THR A 149 8.80 3.82 -17.90
N GLY A 150 7.75 4.55 -17.54
CA GLY A 150 7.13 5.54 -18.43
C GLY A 150 6.17 4.96 -19.47
N GLY A 151 5.93 3.66 -19.47
CA GLY A 151 5.04 3.00 -20.42
C GLY A 151 3.57 3.44 -20.27
N HIS A 152 3.14 3.71 -19.05
CA HIS A 152 1.78 4.21 -18.78
C HIS A 152 1.77 5.73 -18.61
N GLN A 153 1.77 6.45 -19.71
CA GLN A 153 1.93 7.90 -19.78
C GLN A 153 1.03 8.72 -18.83
N PRO A 154 -0.30 8.43 -18.70
CA PRO A 154 -1.16 9.19 -17.78
C PRO A 154 -0.83 9.06 -16.29
N TRP A 155 0.10 8.20 -15.93
CA TRP A 155 0.53 7.98 -14.55
C TRP A 155 1.76 8.81 -14.14
N VAL A 156 2.22 9.77 -14.95
CA VAL A 156 3.49 10.49 -14.71
C VAL A 156 3.61 11.07 -13.31
N GLY A 157 2.58 11.73 -12.79
CA GLY A 157 2.59 12.29 -11.43
C GLY A 157 2.74 11.21 -10.37
N MET A 158 1.92 10.16 -10.46
CA MET A 158 1.94 9.05 -9.50
C MET A 158 3.22 8.23 -9.62
N GLY A 159 3.68 7.90 -10.82
CA GLY A 159 4.91 7.15 -11.04
C GLY A 159 6.13 7.85 -10.44
N SER A 160 6.24 9.17 -10.69
CA SER A 160 7.31 10.00 -10.14
C SER A 160 7.24 10.09 -8.59
N ALA A 161 6.04 10.28 -8.04
CA ALA A 161 5.85 10.34 -6.59
C ALA A 161 6.16 8.98 -5.90
N LYS A 162 5.84 7.85 -6.56
CA LYS A 162 6.20 6.51 -6.06
C LYS A 162 7.69 6.24 -6.14
N ALA A 163 8.39 6.71 -7.17
CA ALA A 163 9.85 6.64 -7.23
C ALA A 163 10.52 7.42 -6.09
N ALA A 164 10.01 8.61 -5.76
CA ALA A 164 10.45 9.39 -4.61
C ALA A 164 10.17 8.66 -3.28
N LEU A 165 8.99 8.06 -3.13
CA LEU A 165 8.60 7.27 -1.97
C LEU A 165 9.54 6.05 -1.80
N GLU A 166 9.88 5.32 -2.86
CA GLU A 166 10.83 4.20 -2.82
C GLU A 166 12.25 4.64 -2.43
N SER A 167 12.64 5.84 -2.83
CA SER A 167 13.89 6.44 -2.34
C SER A 167 13.84 6.69 -0.83
N LEU A 168 12.74 7.25 -0.30
CA LEU A 168 12.54 7.44 1.13
C LEU A 168 12.56 6.12 1.91
N VAL A 169 12.01 5.05 1.37
CA VAL A 169 12.07 3.70 1.97
C VAL A 169 13.53 3.31 2.27
N ARG A 170 14.44 3.50 1.32
CA ARG A 170 15.88 3.19 1.50
C ARG A 170 16.53 4.06 2.56
N TYR A 171 16.28 5.36 2.55
CA TYR A 171 16.84 6.28 3.55
C TYR A 171 16.34 5.95 4.97
N PHE A 172 15.04 5.71 5.14
CA PHE A 172 14.49 5.35 6.44
C PHE A 172 14.97 3.97 6.90
N ALA A 173 15.08 2.98 6.01
CA ALA A 173 15.60 1.67 6.35
C ALA A 173 16.97 1.74 7.03
N VAL A 174 17.88 2.55 6.47
CA VAL A 174 19.20 2.77 7.05
C VAL A 174 19.13 3.53 8.38
N ALA A 175 18.30 4.60 8.43
CA ALA A 175 18.23 5.47 9.60
C ALA A 175 17.71 4.75 10.87
N VAL A 176 16.81 3.74 10.71
CA VAL A 176 16.16 3.07 11.84
C VAL A 176 16.65 1.65 12.09
N ALA A 177 17.58 1.15 11.29
CA ALA A 177 18.05 -0.24 11.34
C ALA A 177 18.53 -0.68 12.73
N LYS A 178 19.23 0.21 13.46
CA LYS A 178 19.74 -0.08 14.82
C LYS A 178 18.64 -0.32 15.86
N ARG A 179 17.40 0.09 15.57
CA ARG A 179 16.21 -0.18 16.39
C ARG A 179 15.53 -1.51 16.03
N GLY A 180 16.08 -2.31 15.11
CA GLY A 180 15.42 -3.52 14.59
C GLY A 180 14.19 -3.23 13.70
N ILE A 181 13.93 -1.96 13.40
CA ILE A 181 12.78 -1.55 12.57
C ILE A 181 13.11 -1.79 11.10
N THR A 182 12.24 -2.48 10.39
CA THR A 182 12.39 -2.65 8.94
C THR A 182 11.46 -1.72 8.18
N VAL A 183 11.95 -1.19 7.05
CA VAL A 183 11.18 -0.30 6.16
C VAL A 183 11.28 -0.86 4.75
N ASN A 184 10.16 -1.31 4.18
CA ASN A 184 10.12 -1.89 2.84
C ASN A 184 8.96 -1.31 2.02
N ALA A 185 9.07 -1.38 0.70
CA ALA A 185 7.97 -1.13 -0.22
C ALA A 185 7.44 -2.46 -0.76
N ILE A 186 6.14 -2.53 -0.98
CA ILE A 186 5.49 -3.62 -1.71
C ILE A 186 4.94 -3.03 -3.01
N SER A 187 5.28 -3.65 -4.13
CA SER A 187 4.84 -3.28 -5.48
C SER A 187 3.82 -4.30 -5.98
N PRO A 188 2.53 -4.05 -5.80
CA PRO A 188 1.48 -4.91 -6.34
C PRO A 188 1.47 -4.89 -7.86
N GLY A 189 1.11 -6.00 -8.47
CA GLY A 189 0.62 -6.03 -9.84
C GLY A 189 -0.84 -5.53 -9.91
N TRP A 190 -1.48 -5.74 -11.04
CA TRP A 190 -2.92 -5.51 -11.18
C TRP A 190 -3.68 -6.41 -10.20
N THR A 191 -4.57 -5.81 -9.43
CA THR A 191 -5.38 -6.48 -8.41
C THR A 191 -6.87 -6.27 -8.67
N GLU A 192 -7.68 -7.29 -8.33
CA GLU A 192 -9.12 -7.20 -8.24
C GLU A 192 -9.52 -6.30 -7.06
N ASP A 193 -9.48 -4.98 -7.27
CA ASP A 193 -9.72 -4.01 -6.22
C ASP A 193 -10.49 -2.78 -6.71
N SER A 194 -10.54 -1.75 -5.87
CA SER A 194 -11.24 -0.51 -6.16
C SER A 194 -10.67 0.29 -7.34
N VAL A 195 -9.43 0.08 -7.76
CA VAL A 195 -8.83 0.75 -8.92
C VAL A 195 -9.41 0.17 -10.20
N LEU A 196 -9.35 -1.15 -10.34
CA LEU A 196 -9.91 -1.84 -11.49
C LEU A 196 -11.40 -1.51 -11.65
N ASN A 197 -12.15 -1.52 -10.53
CA ASN A 197 -13.58 -1.25 -10.52
C ASN A 197 -13.96 0.21 -10.85
N THR A 198 -13.01 1.14 -10.91
CA THR A 198 -13.26 2.52 -11.36
C THR A 198 -13.16 2.69 -12.88
N LEU A 199 -12.67 1.68 -13.59
CA LEU A 199 -12.57 1.69 -15.04
C LEU A 199 -13.89 1.28 -15.69
N PRO A 200 -14.16 1.68 -16.96
CA PRO A 200 -15.27 1.15 -17.74
C PRO A 200 -15.21 -0.38 -17.82
N GLU A 201 -16.37 -1.04 -17.84
CA GLU A 201 -16.46 -2.51 -17.80
C GLU A 201 -15.66 -3.18 -18.92
N GLU A 202 -15.68 -2.61 -20.13
CA GLU A 202 -14.90 -3.10 -21.27
C GLU A 202 -13.38 -3.08 -20.99
N ALA A 203 -12.89 -2.02 -20.34
CA ALA A 203 -11.49 -1.91 -19.96
C ALA A 203 -11.13 -2.92 -18.85
N GLN A 204 -12.02 -3.13 -17.87
CA GLN A 204 -11.83 -4.15 -16.85
C GLN A 204 -11.73 -5.54 -17.47
N GLN A 205 -12.63 -5.87 -18.40
CA GLN A 205 -12.64 -7.16 -19.10
C GLN A 205 -11.37 -7.36 -19.94
N LEU A 206 -10.93 -6.31 -20.64
CA LEU A 206 -9.70 -6.34 -21.43
C LEU A 206 -8.48 -6.61 -20.55
N ILE A 207 -8.36 -5.94 -19.42
CA ILE A 207 -7.26 -6.13 -18.46
C ILE A 207 -7.27 -7.57 -17.91
N ARG A 208 -8.44 -8.07 -17.45
CA ARG A 208 -8.56 -9.44 -16.95
C ARG A 208 -8.15 -10.47 -18.01
N ASN A 209 -8.69 -10.33 -19.23
CA ASN A 209 -8.38 -11.25 -20.32
C ASN A 209 -6.89 -11.23 -20.67
N TRP A 210 -6.26 -10.07 -20.66
CA TRP A 210 -4.85 -9.94 -20.99
C TRP A 210 -3.97 -10.65 -19.95
N HIS A 211 -4.21 -10.39 -18.67
CA HIS A 211 -3.47 -11.01 -17.60
C HIS A 211 -3.72 -12.53 -17.51
N ASN A 212 -4.96 -12.98 -17.73
CA ASN A 212 -5.31 -14.41 -17.76
C ASN A 212 -4.66 -15.17 -18.94
N ARG A 213 -4.30 -14.47 -20.01
CA ARG A 213 -3.57 -15.05 -21.17
C ARG A 213 -2.06 -15.12 -20.97
N GLY A 214 -1.55 -14.80 -19.78
CA GLY A 214 -0.14 -15.00 -19.45
C GLY A 214 0.68 -13.72 -19.23
N TRP A 215 0.10 -12.51 -19.38
CA TRP A 215 0.79 -11.28 -18.98
C TRP A 215 0.99 -11.19 -17.45
N THR A 216 0.26 -11.97 -16.67
CA THR A 216 0.67 -12.43 -15.36
C THR A 216 0.99 -13.92 -15.47
N PRO A 217 2.25 -14.37 -15.32
CA PRO A 217 2.62 -15.78 -15.41
C PRO A 217 1.80 -16.71 -14.51
N MET A 218 1.33 -16.22 -13.35
CA MET A 218 0.42 -16.98 -12.48
C MET A 218 -1.02 -17.10 -13.03
N GLY A 219 -1.33 -16.55 -14.21
CA GLY A 219 -2.60 -16.74 -14.93
C GLY A 219 -3.80 -16.05 -14.32
N ARG A 220 -3.62 -15.06 -13.43
CA ARG A 220 -4.71 -14.28 -12.82
C ARG A 220 -4.25 -12.90 -12.39
N LEU A 221 -5.19 -12.02 -12.14
CA LEU A 221 -4.93 -10.81 -11.36
C LEU A 221 -4.66 -11.17 -9.89
N GLY A 222 -3.92 -10.31 -9.19
CA GLY A 222 -3.81 -10.38 -7.75
C GLY A 222 -5.13 -10.05 -7.04
N THR A 223 -5.20 -10.34 -5.77
CA THR A 223 -6.28 -9.93 -4.88
C THR A 223 -5.74 -9.06 -3.75
N PRO A 224 -6.58 -8.25 -3.08
CA PRO A 224 -6.16 -7.55 -1.86
C PRO A 224 -5.58 -8.48 -0.79
N ALA A 225 -6.04 -9.75 -0.72
CA ALA A 225 -5.52 -10.74 0.21
C ALA A 225 -4.08 -11.15 -0.13
N ASP A 226 -3.74 -11.34 -1.42
CA ASP A 226 -2.36 -11.64 -1.82
C ASP A 226 -1.36 -10.60 -1.28
N ILE A 227 -1.74 -9.32 -1.28
CA ILE A 227 -0.90 -8.24 -0.76
C ILE A 227 -0.89 -8.25 0.78
N GLY A 228 -2.02 -8.55 1.40
CA GLY A 228 -2.13 -8.72 2.85
C GLY A 228 -1.21 -9.81 3.37
N ASP A 229 -1.18 -10.96 2.69
CA ASP A 229 -0.33 -12.11 3.05
C ASP A 229 1.17 -11.77 2.97
N VAL A 230 1.57 -10.98 1.96
CA VAL A 230 2.96 -10.47 1.86
C VAL A 230 3.31 -9.58 3.04
N VAL A 231 2.39 -8.69 3.47
CA VAL A 231 2.61 -7.85 4.66
C VAL A 231 2.76 -8.71 5.91
N VAL A 232 1.89 -9.69 6.13
CA VAL A 232 1.96 -10.62 7.27
C VAL A 232 3.28 -11.39 7.27
N LEU A 233 3.71 -11.91 6.11
CA LEU A 233 4.98 -12.61 5.96
C LEU A 233 6.16 -11.71 6.38
N LEU A 234 6.18 -10.48 5.91
CA LEU A 234 7.24 -9.51 6.20
C LEU A 234 7.19 -8.96 7.64
N CYS A 235 6.07 -9.08 8.33
CA CYS A 235 5.96 -8.79 9.76
C CYS A 235 6.57 -9.88 10.63
N SER A 236 6.81 -11.08 10.10
CA SER A 236 7.36 -12.19 10.87
C SER A 236 8.82 -11.96 11.25
N GLU A 237 9.25 -12.58 12.37
CA GLU A 237 10.65 -12.60 12.84
C GLU A 237 11.62 -13.18 11.77
N LYS A 238 11.12 -14.08 10.92
CA LYS A 238 11.91 -14.68 9.85
C LYS A 238 12.30 -13.69 8.75
N ALA A 239 11.56 -12.58 8.62
CA ALA A 239 11.82 -11.52 7.66
C ALA A 239 12.62 -10.32 8.23
N ARG A 240 13.08 -10.39 9.50
CA ARG A 240 13.77 -9.27 10.17
C ARG A 240 15.05 -8.77 9.49
N TRP A 241 15.60 -9.55 8.56
CA TRP A 241 16.81 -9.18 7.80
C TRP A 241 16.49 -8.53 6.44
N ILE A 242 15.19 -8.33 6.13
CA ILE A 242 14.72 -7.71 4.89
C ILE A 242 14.35 -6.26 5.20
N THR A 243 15.15 -5.31 4.73
CA THR A 243 14.88 -3.87 4.87
C THR A 243 15.41 -3.08 3.68
N GLY A 244 14.77 -1.96 3.35
CA GLY A 244 15.13 -1.09 2.23
C GLY A 244 14.76 -1.65 0.85
N GLN A 245 13.94 -2.71 0.78
CA GLN A 245 13.63 -3.40 -0.46
C GLN A 245 12.31 -2.94 -1.06
N VAL A 246 12.21 -3.04 -2.38
CA VAL A 246 10.96 -3.00 -3.14
C VAL A 246 10.63 -4.44 -3.54
N ILE A 247 9.58 -4.99 -2.94
CA ILE A 247 9.18 -6.39 -3.13
C ILE A 247 8.02 -6.43 -4.10
N TYR A 248 8.22 -7.10 -5.23
CA TYR A 248 7.19 -7.29 -6.24
C TYR A 248 6.24 -8.41 -5.80
N ALA A 249 4.96 -8.08 -5.71
CA ALA A 249 3.86 -8.99 -5.42
C ALA A 249 2.86 -8.93 -6.58
N ASP A 250 3.26 -9.40 -7.74
CA ASP A 250 2.63 -9.14 -9.03
C ASP A 250 2.40 -10.40 -9.90
N GLY A 251 2.61 -11.58 -9.30
CA GLY A 251 2.45 -12.86 -10.01
C GLY A 251 3.45 -13.06 -11.17
N GLY A 252 4.57 -12.32 -11.15
CA GLY A 252 5.62 -12.37 -12.17
C GLY A 252 5.40 -11.42 -13.36
N ALA A 253 4.35 -10.58 -13.33
CA ALA A 253 4.03 -9.70 -14.45
C ALA A 253 5.17 -8.74 -14.84
N SER A 254 5.94 -8.23 -13.86
CA SER A 254 7.08 -7.35 -14.11
C SER A 254 8.28 -8.01 -14.80
N LEU A 255 8.28 -9.34 -14.89
CA LEU A 255 9.36 -10.09 -15.53
C LEU A 255 9.08 -10.39 -17.01
N MET A 256 7.84 -10.15 -17.47
CA MET A 256 7.44 -10.42 -18.84
C MET A 256 8.11 -9.44 -19.82
N ASN A 257 8.65 -9.98 -20.90
CA ASN A 257 9.20 -9.18 -21.98
C ASN A 257 8.07 -8.60 -22.85
N PRO A 258 7.91 -7.28 -22.95
CA PRO A 258 6.82 -6.68 -23.74
C PRO A 258 6.98 -6.87 -25.26
N GLU A 259 8.14 -7.30 -25.75
CA GLU A 259 8.41 -7.52 -27.18
C GLU A 259 7.97 -8.90 -27.67
N VAL A 260 7.64 -9.83 -26.76
CA VAL A 260 7.32 -11.21 -27.09
C VAL A 260 5.94 -11.58 -26.53
N PRO A 261 5.04 -12.18 -27.33
CA PRO A 261 3.74 -12.64 -26.82
C PRO A 261 3.89 -13.65 -25.67
N PRO A 262 3.01 -13.57 -24.63
CA PRO A 262 3.10 -14.45 -23.46
C PRO A 262 3.12 -15.94 -23.82
N GLU A 263 2.38 -16.35 -24.83
CA GLU A 263 2.28 -17.75 -25.28
C GLU A 263 3.62 -18.33 -25.75
N ILE A 264 4.58 -17.47 -26.11
CA ILE A 264 5.93 -17.90 -26.52
C ILE A 264 6.90 -17.86 -25.32
N GLN A 265 6.61 -17.01 -24.31
CA GLN A 265 7.51 -16.82 -23.16
C GLN A 265 7.35 -17.92 -22.10
N ILE A 266 6.13 -18.37 -21.86
CA ILE A 266 5.81 -19.23 -20.72
C ILE A 266 5.57 -20.71 -21.09
N GLY A 267 5.74 -21.08 -22.35
CA GLY A 267 5.82 -22.44 -22.81
C GLY A 267 4.52 -23.25 -22.74
#